data_17329b1801b31ae8747673ae7e88d774
#
_entry.id   17329b1801b31ae8747673ae7e88d774
#
_cell.length_a   1.000
_cell.length_b   1.000
_cell.length_c   1.000
_cell.angle_alpha   90.00
_cell.angle_beta   90.00
_cell.angle_gamma   90.00
#
_symmetry.space_group_name_H-M   'P 1'
#
loop_
_entity.id
_entity.type
_entity.pdbx_description
1 polymer ?
#
loop_
_entity_poly.entity_id
_entity_poly.type
_entity_poly.pdbx_seq_one_letter_code
_entity_poly.pdbx_strand_id
1 'polypeptide(L)'
;LFHDGGSCLTDDKVDIDRAVEQIQKHRATFLYPAFPAIMAELVNHPDLKLDEMDYVRLINNVGSAQALRENMRVWPSATHISAFGMTELSGIGSHTDPADSPQIRAETCGKPYEGVEVQVVEPDTGRICKADEQGELYVRGFLVFEGYYKQPDETAKAIDDQGWFHTGDLGSLDTEGRIRFHGRIKDVLKVGGENVSPLEIEAWLSTHPDVMVAQVVGVPDARLDEVVAAFIQLRPGATLSDKEVIDYCEGQIASFKVPRVVRFLNEWPMSATKIQKSVLREQFLTKPT
;
A
#
# COMPACT_ATOMS: atom_id res chain seq x y z
N LEU A 1 2.13 -6.60 22.93
CA LEU A 1 3.48 -6.11 23.27
C LEU A 1 3.59 -5.77 24.75
N PHE A 2 2.82 -4.82 25.26
CA PHE A 2 2.86 -4.45 26.70
C PHE A 2 2.27 -5.55 27.59
N HIS A 3 1.24 -6.23 27.14
CA HIS A 3 0.64 -7.36 27.85
C HIS A 3 1.64 -8.49 28.12
N ASP A 4 2.58 -8.71 27.21
CA ASP A 4 3.58 -9.77 27.28
C ASP A 4 4.94 -9.26 27.79
N GLY A 5 5.00 -8.07 28.39
CA GLY A 5 6.20 -7.49 28.98
C GLY A 5 7.18 -6.88 27.97
N GLY A 6 6.73 -6.63 26.73
CA GLY A 6 7.54 -5.95 25.72
C GLY A 6 7.66 -4.45 25.98
N SER A 7 8.70 -3.82 25.41
CA SER A 7 8.91 -2.37 25.39
C SER A 7 8.66 -1.82 24.00
N CYS A 8 8.13 -0.59 23.90
CA CYS A 8 7.94 0.12 22.66
C CYS A 8 8.84 1.35 22.61
N LEU A 9 9.56 1.51 21.49
CA LEU A 9 10.33 2.71 21.20
C LEU A 9 9.53 3.53 20.19
N THR A 10 9.28 4.79 20.53
CA THR A 10 8.52 5.72 19.67
C THR A 10 9.20 7.08 19.66
N ASP A 11 9.04 7.78 18.55
CA ASP A 11 9.43 9.17 18.39
C ASP A 11 8.21 10.04 18.03
N ASP A 12 8.33 11.33 18.20
CA ASP A 12 7.31 12.33 17.90
C ASP A 12 7.15 12.58 16.38
N LYS A 13 8.17 12.25 15.60
CA LYS A 13 8.19 12.33 14.15
C LYS A 13 9.09 11.25 13.55
N VAL A 14 8.88 10.96 12.28
CA VAL A 14 9.77 10.06 11.53
C VAL A 14 11.10 10.77 11.27
N ASP A 15 12.18 10.18 11.79
CA ASP A 15 13.56 10.58 11.58
C ASP A 15 14.37 9.29 11.41
N ILE A 16 14.87 9.05 10.21
CA ILE A 16 15.48 7.77 9.85
C ILE A 16 16.82 7.56 10.54
N ASP A 17 17.65 8.60 10.63
CA ASP A 17 18.96 8.52 11.33
C ASP A 17 18.75 8.10 12.80
N ARG A 18 17.79 8.74 13.44
CA ARG A 18 17.43 8.43 14.83
C ARG A 18 16.80 7.05 14.97
N ALA A 19 15.94 6.64 14.02
CA ALA A 19 15.36 5.30 14.03
C ALA A 19 16.45 4.23 13.95
N VAL A 20 17.43 4.39 13.07
CA VAL A 20 18.58 3.47 12.92
C VAL A 20 19.38 3.42 14.22
N GLU A 21 19.72 4.57 14.83
CA GLU A 21 20.38 4.61 16.14
C GLU A 21 19.60 3.83 17.21
N GLN A 22 18.27 4.07 17.30
CA GLN A 22 17.43 3.41 18.31
C GLN A 22 17.31 1.90 18.07
N ILE A 23 17.15 1.46 16.81
CA ILE A 23 17.10 0.04 16.46
C ILE A 23 18.38 -0.67 16.91
N GLN A 24 19.54 -0.11 16.63
CA GLN A 24 20.84 -0.68 16.99
C GLN A 24 21.07 -0.64 18.50
N LYS A 25 20.90 0.51 19.14
CA LYS A 25 21.13 0.74 20.56
C LYS A 25 20.29 -0.17 21.45
N HIS A 26 19.03 -0.33 21.12
CA HIS A 26 18.09 -1.12 21.92
C HIS A 26 17.91 -2.55 21.41
N ARG A 27 18.60 -2.92 20.30
CA ARG A 27 18.46 -4.23 19.64
C ARG A 27 16.99 -4.58 19.43
N ALA A 28 16.25 -3.68 18.77
CA ALA A 28 14.83 -3.85 18.53
C ALA A 28 14.55 -5.15 17.80
N THR A 29 13.65 -5.97 18.32
CA THR A 29 13.35 -7.30 17.78
C THR A 29 12.17 -7.33 16.82
N PHE A 30 11.35 -6.27 16.82
CA PHE A 30 10.20 -6.07 15.96
C PHE A 30 10.24 -4.65 15.41
N LEU A 31 10.09 -4.52 14.09
CA LEU A 31 10.05 -3.22 13.42
C LEU A 31 8.68 -3.04 12.75
N TYR A 32 8.17 -1.82 12.82
CA TYR A 32 6.93 -1.41 12.16
C TYR A 32 7.14 -0.12 11.35
N PRO A 33 7.82 -0.19 10.20
CA PRO A 33 8.03 0.97 9.33
C PRO A 33 6.73 1.53 8.73
N ALA A 34 5.64 0.78 8.75
CA ALA A 34 4.28 1.14 8.37
C ALA A 34 4.10 1.55 6.89
N PHE A 35 5.08 2.27 6.30
CA PHE A 35 4.97 2.80 4.94
C PHE A 35 6.16 2.38 4.08
N PRO A 36 5.93 2.11 2.77
CA PRO A 36 6.98 1.68 1.84
C PRO A 36 8.18 2.63 1.77
N ALA A 37 7.94 3.94 1.83
CA ALA A 37 8.99 4.95 1.80
C ALA A 37 9.93 4.83 3.01
N ILE A 38 9.38 4.67 4.22
CA ILE A 38 10.17 4.49 5.45
C ILE A 38 11.00 3.21 5.38
N MET A 39 10.41 2.12 4.91
CA MET A 39 11.16 0.86 4.75
C MET A 39 12.29 1.00 3.73
N ALA A 40 12.03 1.68 2.61
CA ALA A 40 13.06 1.92 1.59
C ALA A 40 14.22 2.78 2.13
N GLU A 41 13.94 3.83 2.90
CA GLU A 41 14.96 4.66 3.53
C GLU A 41 15.77 3.86 4.57
N LEU A 42 15.10 3.04 5.39
CA LEU A 42 15.77 2.18 6.37
C LEU A 42 16.76 1.21 5.70
N VAL A 43 16.31 0.42 4.72
CA VAL A 43 17.17 -0.62 4.10
C VAL A 43 18.32 -0.05 3.27
N ASN A 44 18.22 1.21 2.84
CA ASN A 44 19.28 1.90 2.10
C ASN A 44 20.14 2.82 2.99
N HIS A 45 19.88 2.85 4.30
CA HIS A 45 20.64 3.71 5.22
C HIS A 45 22.09 3.19 5.37
N PRO A 46 23.12 4.06 5.21
CA PRO A 46 24.51 3.64 5.19
C PRO A 46 25.00 3.00 6.51
N ASP A 47 24.41 3.42 7.63
CA ASP A 47 24.77 2.91 8.96
C ASP A 47 23.95 1.68 9.37
N LEU A 48 22.94 1.27 8.59
CA LEU A 48 22.14 0.08 8.87
C LEU A 48 22.80 -1.16 8.25
N LYS A 49 23.58 -1.89 9.04
CA LYS A 49 24.25 -3.12 8.61
C LYS A 49 23.35 -4.33 8.83
N LEU A 50 22.58 -4.68 7.83
CA LEU A 50 21.55 -5.71 7.91
C LEU A 50 22.07 -7.09 8.33
N ASP A 51 23.33 -7.41 7.97
CA ASP A 51 24.05 -8.64 8.32
C ASP A 51 24.43 -8.71 9.82
N GLU A 52 24.48 -7.58 10.52
CA GLU A 52 24.74 -7.49 11.95
C GLU A 52 23.43 -7.47 12.80
N MET A 53 22.26 -7.58 12.15
CA MET A 53 20.93 -7.37 12.79
C MET A 53 20.11 -8.66 12.88
N ASP A 54 20.71 -9.76 13.24
CA ASP A 54 20.07 -11.06 13.48
C ASP A 54 19.06 -11.05 14.62
N TYR A 55 19.12 -10.04 15.48
CA TYR A 55 18.16 -9.81 16.57
C TYR A 55 16.81 -9.24 16.09
N VAL A 56 16.74 -8.65 14.89
CA VAL A 56 15.46 -8.26 14.29
C VAL A 56 14.76 -9.51 13.76
N ARG A 57 13.71 -9.93 14.44
CA ARG A 57 12.99 -11.17 14.14
C ARG A 57 11.79 -10.97 13.26
N LEU A 58 11.12 -9.81 13.39
CA LEU A 58 9.85 -9.55 12.72
C LEU A 58 9.80 -8.13 12.19
N ILE A 59 9.33 -7.97 10.96
CA ILE A 59 9.10 -6.67 10.34
C ILE A 59 7.69 -6.65 9.75
N ASN A 60 6.84 -5.74 10.24
CA ASN A 60 5.53 -5.52 9.64
C ASN A 60 5.66 -4.48 8.51
N ASN A 61 5.50 -4.93 7.28
CA ASN A 61 5.57 -4.11 6.08
C ASN A 61 4.18 -3.90 5.49
N VAL A 62 3.99 -2.76 4.84
CA VAL A 62 2.83 -2.49 3.99
C VAL A 62 3.35 -2.08 2.61
N GLY A 63 2.76 -2.63 1.55
CA GLY A 63 3.20 -2.32 0.19
C GLY A 63 2.64 -3.27 -0.85
N SER A 64 3.08 -3.10 -2.11
CA SER A 64 2.75 -4.06 -3.16
C SER A 64 3.45 -5.41 -2.90
N ALA A 65 2.87 -6.49 -3.42
CA ALA A 65 3.47 -7.83 -3.31
C ALA A 65 4.92 -7.87 -3.79
N GLN A 66 5.25 -7.10 -4.83
CA GLN A 66 6.61 -7.00 -5.35
C GLN A 66 7.55 -6.31 -4.35
N ALA A 67 7.13 -5.19 -3.77
CA ALA A 67 7.92 -4.49 -2.76
C ALA A 67 8.16 -5.36 -1.52
N LEU A 68 7.15 -6.12 -1.10
CA LEU A 68 7.26 -7.04 0.02
C LEU A 68 8.25 -8.18 -0.27
N ARG A 69 8.21 -8.76 -1.48
CA ARG A 69 9.20 -9.78 -1.90
C ARG A 69 10.63 -9.22 -1.92
N GLU A 70 10.80 -7.99 -2.42
CA GLU A 70 12.10 -7.33 -2.42
C GLU A 70 12.62 -7.07 -1.01
N ASN A 71 11.78 -6.59 -0.10
CA ASN A 71 12.15 -6.41 1.31
C ASN A 71 12.58 -7.74 1.96
N MET A 72 11.85 -8.84 1.67
CA MET A 72 12.22 -10.17 2.14
C MET A 72 13.58 -10.64 1.58
N ARG A 73 13.89 -10.27 0.34
CA ARG A 73 15.18 -10.58 -0.30
C ARG A 73 16.34 -9.76 0.28
N VAL A 74 16.08 -8.47 0.56
CA VAL A 74 17.09 -7.55 1.10
C VAL A 74 17.40 -7.84 2.56
N TRP A 75 16.38 -8.22 3.35
CA TRP A 75 16.55 -8.51 4.77
C TRP A 75 16.04 -9.92 5.12
N PRO A 76 16.75 -10.97 4.68
CA PRO A 76 16.27 -12.36 4.77
C PRO A 76 16.34 -12.96 6.19
N SER A 77 17.10 -12.35 7.11
CA SER A 77 17.18 -12.81 8.51
C SER A 77 15.91 -12.52 9.31
N ALA A 78 15.11 -11.53 8.90
CA ALA A 78 13.87 -11.19 9.55
C ALA A 78 12.66 -11.85 8.85
N THR A 79 11.65 -12.22 9.64
CA THR A 79 10.34 -12.61 9.09
C THR A 79 9.54 -11.34 8.77
N HIS A 80 9.18 -11.17 7.50
CA HIS A 80 8.34 -10.06 7.07
C HIS A 80 6.88 -10.48 7.06
N ILE A 81 6.02 -9.71 7.69
CA ILE A 81 4.56 -9.87 7.65
C ILE A 81 3.91 -8.67 6.99
N SER A 82 2.72 -8.85 6.47
CA SER A 82 1.88 -7.81 5.89
C SER A 82 0.60 -7.64 6.69
N ALA A 83 -0.02 -6.47 6.60
CA ALA A 83 -1.21 -6.12 7.35
C ALA A 83 -2.21 -5.34 6.49
N PHE A 84 -3.50 -5.41 6.85
CA PHE A 84 -4.53 -4.51 6.39
C PHE A 84 -5.07 -3.72 7.58
N GLY A 85 -5.21 -2.42 7.40
CA GLY A 85 -5.75 -1.56 8.44
C GLY A 85 -5.83 -0.10 8.04
N MET A 86 -6.53 0.65 8.86
CA MET A 86 -6.74 2.09 8.72
C MET A 86 -7.17 2.68 10.08
N THR A 87 -7.23 3.98 10.17
CA THR A 87 -7.60 4.68 11.41
C THR A 87 -8.96 4.24 11.93
N GLU A 88 -9.91 4.04 11.03
CA GLU A 88 -11.30 3.62 11.33
C GLU A 88 -11.38 2.17 11.86
N LEU A 89 -10.31 1.40 11.73
CA LEU A 89 -10.15 0.05 12.30
C LEU A 89 -9.18 0.04 13.49
N SER A 90 -9.04 1.16 14.21
CA SER A 90 -8.12 1.29 15.34
C SER A 90 -6.65 0.93 14.99
N GLY A 91 -6.29 1.03 13.73
CA GLY A 91 -4.96 0.78 13.18
C GLY A 91 -4.88 -0.46 12.30
N ILE A 92 -4.87 -1.65 12.86
CA ILE A 92 -4.69 -2.91 12.10
C ILE A 92 -5.86 -3.86 12.34
N GLY A 93 -6.50 -4.31 11.25
CA GLY A 93 -7.62 -5.27 11.28
C GLY A 93 -7.24 -6.71 10.95
N SER A 94 -6.09 -6.91 10.29
CA SER A 94 -5.55 -8.24 9.98
C SER A 94 -4.03 -8.18 9.79
N HIS A 95 -3.39 -9.32 9.91
CA HIS A 95 -2.01 -9.51 9.46
C HIS A 95 -1.78 -10.97 9.02
N THR A 96 -0.74 -11.19 8.20
CA THR A 96 -0.28 -12.53 7.86
C THR A 96 0.38 -13.20 9.06
N ASP A 97 0.25 -14.53 9.15
CA ASP A 97 0.95 -15.30 10.17
C ASP A 97 2.46 -15.37 9.84
N PRO A 98 3.37 -15.20 10.81
CA PRO A 98 4.79 -15.44 10.60
C PRO A 98 5.11 -16.85 10.05
N ALA A 99 4.26 -17.83 10.33
CA ALA A 99 4.38 -19.19 9.83
C ALA A 99 3.87 -19.39 8.38
N ASP A 100 3.14 -18.40 7.82
CA ASP A 100 2.73 -18.43 6.42
C ASP A 100 3.96 -18.47 5.50
N SER A 101 3.78 -19.05 4.30
CA SER A 101 4.84 -19.02 3.29
C SER A 101 5.19 -17.57 2.88
N PRO A 102 6.42 -17.29 2.43
CA PRO A 102 6.79 -15.96 1.92
C PRO A 102 5.86 -15.44 0.84
N GLN A 103 5.32 -16.33 0.00
CA GLN A 103 4.34 -15.95 -1.02
C GLN A 103 3.04 -15.43 -0.40
N ILE A 104 2.46 -16.15 0.56
CA ILE A 104 1.23 -15.72 1.26
C ILE A 104 1.47 -14.38 1.96
N ARG A 105 2.60 -14.24 2.66
CA ARG A 105 2.95 -13.01 3.37
C ARG A 105 3.16 -11.80 2.44
N ALA A 106 3.56 -12.03 1.19
CA ALA A 106 3.70 -10.97 0.20
C ALA A 106 2.40 -10.64 -0.55
N GLU A 107 1.53 -11.64 -0.79
CA GLU A 107 0.37 -11.50 -1.67
C GLU A 107 -0.94 -11.24 -0.92
N THR A 108 -0.95 -11.39 0.40
CA THR A 108 -2.13 -11.17 1.22
C THR A 108 -1.84 -10.27 2.42
N CYS A 109 -2.89 -9.78 3.05
CA CYS A 109 -2.83 -9.07 4.32
C CYS A 109 -3.24 -9.97 5.50
N GLY A 110 -3.26 -11.30 5.30
CA GLY A 110 -3.64 -12.29 6.29
C GLY A 110 -5.13 -12.35 6.61
N LYS A 111 -5.47 -13.09 7.65
CA LYS A 111 -6.85 -13.25 8.12
C LYS A 111 -7.23 -12.13 9.08
N PRO A 112 -8.50 -11.72 9.10
CA PRO A 112 -9.02 -10.83 10.13
C PRO A 112 -8.75 -11.39 11.54
N TYR A 113 -8.58 -10.49 12.51
CA TYR A 113 -8.47 -10.90 13.91
C TYR A 113 -9.75 -11.59 14.41
N GLU A 114 -9.62 -12.41 15.41
CA GLU A 114 -10.78 -13.01 16.09
C GLU A 114 -11.73 -11.92 16.59
N GLY A 115 -13.02 -12.05 16.27
CA GLY A 115 -14.03 -11.02 16.57
C GLY A 115 -14.11 -9.87 15.55
N VAL A 116 -13.35 -9.94 14.45
CA VAL A 116 -13.47 -9.06 13.30
C VAL A 116 -14.00 -9.84 12.11
N GLU A 117 -15.08 -9.36 11.53
CA GLU A 117 -15.70 -9.92 10.34
C GLU A 117 -15.33 -9.08 9.12
N VAL A 118 -15.03 -9.74 8.02
CA VAL A 118 -14.79 -9.08 6.72
C VAL A 118 -15.65 -9.76 5.66
N GLN A 119 -16.32 -8.96 4.86
CA GLN A 119 -16.99 -9.41 3.64
C GLN A 119 -16.57 -8.55 2.46
N VAL A 120 -16.68 -9.11 1.25
CA VAL A 120 -16.43 -8.40 0.01
C VAL A 120 -17.75 -8.18 -0.68
N VAL A 121 -18.06 -6.93 -1.04
CA VAL A 121 -19.34 -6.55 -1.61
C VAL A 121 -19.12 -5.91 -2.97
N GLU A 122 -19.84 -6.36 -3.99
CA GLU A 122 -19.84 -5.75 -5.31
C GLU A 122 -20.50 -4.36 -5.25
N PRO A 123 -19.77 -3.27 -5.54
CA PRO A 123 -20.26 -1.92 -5.30
C PRO A 123 -21.56 -1.56 -6.02
N ASP A 124 -21.74 -2.08 -7.25
CA ASP A 124 -22.88 -1.71 -8.11
C ASP A 124 -24.17 -2.43 -7.72
N THR A 125 -24.09 -3.63 -7.18
CA THR A 125 -25.25 -4.50 -6.92
C THR A 125 -25.53 -4.75 -5.45
N GLY A 126 -24.54 -4.51 -4.57
CA GLY A 126 -24.61 -4.87 -3.14
C GLY A 126 -24.53 -6.38 -2.86
N ARG A 127 -24.21 -7.19 -3.87
CA ARG A 127 -24.06 -8.65 -3.75
C ARG A 127 -22.76 -8.99 -3.00
N ILE A 128 -22.84 -9.92 -2.07
CA ILE A 128 -21.66 -10.49 -1.43
C ILE A 128 -20.90 -11.32 -2.47
N CYS A 129 -19.63 -11.01 -2.66
CA CYS A 129 -18.72 -11.68 -3.57
C CYS A 129 -18.32 -13.07 -3.05
N LYS A 130 -18.01 -13.97 -3.98
CA LYS A 130 -17.40 -15.27 -3.67
C LYS A 130 -15.90 -15.10 -3.42
N ALA A 131 -15.26 -16.21 -2.97
CA ALA A 131 -13.81 -16.24 -2.86
C ALA A 131 -13.13 -15.84 -4.18
N ASP A 132 -12.07 -15.06 -4.07
CA ASP A 132 -11.26 -14.47 -5.13
C ASP A 132 -12.00 -13.48 -6.07
N GLU A 133 -13.32 -13.23 -5.89
CA GLU A 133 -14.01 -12.14 -6.56
C GLU A 133 -13.65 -10.79 -5.90
N GLN A 134 -13.44 -9.77 -6.73
CA GLN A 134 -13.15 -8.41 -6.25
C GLN A 134 -14.42 -7.64 -5.91
N GLY A 135 -14.35 -6.84 -4.87
CA GLY A 135 -15.39 -5.90 -4.44
C GLY A 135 -14.86 -4.97 -3.36
N GLU A 136 -15.74 -4.18 -2.78
CA GLU A 136 -15.41 -3.35 -1.63
C GLU A 136 -15.28 -4.21 -0.37
N LEU A 137 -14.24 -3.96 0.42
CA LEU A 137 -14.05 -4.58 1.71
C LEU A 137 -14.96 -3.91 2.74
N TYR A 138 -15.89 -4.66 3.32
CA TYR A 138 -16.71 -4.24 4.45
C TYR A 138 -16.17 -4.92 5.71
N VAL A 139 -16.06 -4.17 6.79
CA VAL A 139 -15.52 -4.68 8.06
C VAL A 139 -16.50 -4.43 9.19
N ARG A 140 -16.66 -5.41 10.08
CA ARG A 140 -17.48 -5.30 11.28
C ARG A 140 -16.75 -5.92 12.47
N GLY A 141 -16.94 -5.37 13.66
CA GLY A 141 -16.39 -5.91 14.89
C GLY A 141 -15.86 -4.84 15.82
N PHE A 142 -15.23 -5.26 16.90
CA PHE A 142 -14.81 -4.39 18.02
C PHE A 142 -13.72 -3.36 17.65
N LEU A 143 -13.05 -3.53 16.51
CA LEU A 143 -12.02 -2.60 16.04
C LEU A 143 -12.60 -1.39 15.28
N VAL A 144 -13.84 -1.51 14.80
CA VAL A 144 -14.48 -0.42 14.05
C VAL A 144 -14.74 0.76 14.99
N PHE A 145 -14.33 1.93 14.55
CA PHE A 145 -14.52 3.18 15.30
C PHE A 145 -16.02 3.50 15.51
N GLU A 146 -16.33 4.34 16.48
CA GLU A 146 -17.72 4.77 16.74
C GLU A 146 -18.23 5.77 15.70
N GLY A 147 -17.32 6.48 15.03
CA GLY A 147 -17.68 7.46 13.99
C GLY A 147 -16.72 8.63 13.91
N TYR A 148 -16.98 9.50 12.93
CA TYR A 148 -16.22 10.73 12.71
C TYR A 148 -16.69 11.83 13.67
N TYR A 149 -15.75 12.44 14.39
CA TYR A 149 -16.04 13.45 15.40
C TYR A 149 -16.80 14.65 14.82
N LYS A 150 -17.98 14.92 15.36
CA LYS A 150 -18.92 15.99 14.91
C LYS A 150 -19.35 15.88 13.44
N GLN A 151 -19.31 14.69 12.85
CA GLN A 151 -19.72 14.43 11.46
C GLN A 151 -20.69 13.23 11.41
N PRO A 152 -21.91 13.34 11.97
CA PRO A 152 -22.86 12.23 12.02
C PRO A 152 -23.29 11.76 10.63
N ASP A 153 -23.44 12.68 9.66
CA ASP A 153 -23.83 12.34 8.30
C ASP A 153 -22.76 11.52 7.57
N GLU A 154 -21.48 11.86 7.77
CA GLU A 154 -20.36 11.07 7.21
C GLU A 154 -20.23 9.71 7.91
N THR A 155 -20.49 9.66 9.21
CA THR A 155 -20.52 8.41 9.96
C THR A 155 -21.63 7.49 9.44
N ALA A 156 -22.85 8.01 9.23
CA ALA A 156 -23.99 7.24 8.70
C ALA A 156 -23.78 6.75 7.26
N LYS A 157 -22.92 7.42 6.47
CA LYS A 157 -22.51 6.94 5.13
C LYS A 157 -21.45 5.84 5.23
N ALA A 158 -20.61 5.89 6.24
CA ALA A 158 -19.48 4.99 6.39
C ALA A 158 -19.84 3.69 7.13
N ILE A 159 -20.82 3.73 8.04
CA ILE A 159 -21.26 2.56 8.82
C ILE A 159 -22.77 2.37 8.57
N ASP A 160 -23.13 1.22 8.04
CA ASP A 160 -24.54 0.89 7.77
C ASP A 160 -25.31 0.45 9.02
N ASP A 161 -26.63 0.27 8.87
CA ASP A 161 -27.55 -0.11 9.96
C ASP A 161 -27.24 -1.52 10.54
N GLN A 162 -26.44 -2.33 9.85
CA GLN A 162 -25.99 -3.66 10.32
C GLN A 162 -24.61 -3.61 10.99
N GLY A 163 -24.02 -2.42 11.11
CA GLY A 163 -22.71 -2.18 11.71
C GLY A 163 -21.53 -2.52 10.81
N TRP A 164 -21.74 -2.67 9.49
CA TRP A 164 -20.65 -2.81 8.54
C TRP A 164 -20.05 -1.45 8.19
N PHE A 165 -18.77 -1.34 8.37
CA PHE A 165 -17.97 -0.21 7.93
C PHE A 165 -17.55 -0.41 6.47
N HIS A 166 -17.92 0.53 5.61
CA HIS A 166 -17.58 0.61 4.20
C HIS A 166 -16.20 1.26 4.07
N THR A 167 -15.19 0.46 3.79
CA THR A 167 -13.80 0.94 3.86
C THR A 167 -13.42 1.85 2.69
N GLY A 168 -14.13 1.79 1.57
CA GLY A 168 -13.74 2.40 0.31
C GLY A 168 -12.51 1.72 -0.32
N ASP A 169 -12.10 0.57 0.20
CA ASP A 169 -10.99 -0.21 -0.30
C ASP A 169 -11.48 -1.38 -1.14
N LEU A 170 -10.87 -1.54 -2.32
CA LEU A 170 -11.09 -2.68 -3.20
C LEU A 170 -10.24 -3.86 -2.75
N GLY A 171 -10.84 -5.02 -2.65
CA GLY A 171 -10.14 -6.23 -2.23
C GLY A 171 -10.86 -7.51 -2.62
N SER A 172 -10.31 -8.63 -2.21
CA SER A 172 -10.94 -9.95 -2.28
C SER A 172 -10.56 -10.78 -1.05
N LEU A 173 -11.34 -11.82 -0.76
CA LEU A 173 -10.97 -12.85 0.20
C LEU A 173 -10.60 -14.11 -0.58
N ASP A 174 -9.47 -14.75 -0.24
CA ASP A 174 -9.16 -16.06 -0.78
C ASP A 174 -10.02 -17.16 -0.12
N THR A 175 -9.88 -18.41 -0.58
CA THR A 175 -10.63 -19.57 -0.05
C THR A 175 -10.36 -19.84 1.42
N GLU A 176 -9.27 -19.32 1.99
CA GLU A 176 -8.92 -19.42 3.39
C GLU A 176 -9.36 -18.21 4.22
N GLY A 177 -10.01 -17.22 3.58
CA GLY A 177 -10.46 -15.99 4.21
C GLY A 177 -9.34 -14.94 4.43
N ARG A 178 -8.23 -15.01 3.68
CA ARG A 178 -7.18 -13.99 3.73
C ARG A 178 -7.55 -12.82 2.84
N ILE A 179 -7.32 -11.61 3.34
CA ILE A 179 -7.58 -10.38 2.61
C ILE A 179 -6.48 -10.17 1.56
N ARG A 180 -6.89 -9.86 0.32
CA ARG A 180 -6.04 -9.31 -0.74
C ARG A 180 -6.50 -7.89 -1.02
N PHE A 181 -5.60 -6.94 -0.85
CA PHE A 181 -5.86 -5.52 -1.11
C PHE A 181 -5.53 -5.18 -2.56
N HIS A 182 -6.48 -4.55 -3.26
CA HIS A 182 -6.36 -4.20 -4.69
C HIS A 182 -6.33 -2.68 -4.93
N GLY A 183 -6.48 -1.86 -3.90
CA GLY A 183 -6.43 -0.41 -3.99
C GLY A 183 -7.64 0.29 -3.40
N ARG A 184 -7.73 1.59 -3.66
CA ARG A 184 -8.88 2.41 -3.26
C ARG A 184 -9.88 2.51 -4.40
N ILE A 185 -11.17 2.37 -4.12
CA ILE A 185 -12.24 2.50 -5.13
C ILE A 185 -12.16 3.87 -5.80
N LYS A 186 -11.96 4.94 -5.04
CA LYS A 186 -11.84 6.31 -5.56
C LYS A 186 -10.59 6.57 -6.41
N ASP A 187 -9.58 5.71 -6.31
CA ASP A 187 -8.32 5.85 -7.05
C ASP A 187 -8.33 5.00 -8.34
N VAL A 188 -9.34 4.16 -8.54
CA VAL A 188 -9.51 3.38 -9.78
C VAL A 188 -9.74 4.33 -10.95
N LEU A 189 -8.91 4.19 -11.97
CA LEU A 189 -9.02 4.99 -13.19
C LEU A 189 -10.09 4.41 -14.11
N LYS A 190 -10.76 5.29 -14.87
CA LYS A 190 -11.72 4.91 -15.91
C LYS A 190 -11.11 5.15 -17.28
N VAL A 191 -10.48 4.14 -17.85
CA VAL A 191 -9.75 4.25 -19.12
C VAL A 191 -10.54 3.56 -20.23
N GLY A 192 -11.27 4.35 -21.04
CA GLY A 192 -12.04 3.81 -22.17
C GLY A 192 -13.14 2.82 -21.75
N GLY A 193 -13.71 2.99 -20.56
CA GLY A 193 -14.71 2.10 -19.98
C GLY A 193 -14.15 0.97 -19.11
N GLU A 194 -12.84 0.79 -19.08
CA GLU A 194 -12.16 -0.21 -18.26
C GLU A 194 -11.79 0.36 -16.89
N ASN A 195 -11.95 -0.45 -15.82
CA ASN A 195 -11.48 -0.13 -14.50
C ASN A 195 -10.01 -0.51 -14.35
N VAL A 196 -9.16 0.47 -14.07
CA VAL A 196 -7.71 0.28 -13.96
C VAL A 196 -7.24 0.58 -12.54
N SER A 197 -6.65 -0.41 -11.89
CA SER A 197 -6.01 -0.21 -10.57
C SER A 197 -4.64 0.47 -10.73
N PRO A 198 -4.42 1.65 -10.15
CA PRO A 198 -3.10 2.26 -10.11
C PRO A 198 -2.03 1.36 -9.50
N LEU A 199 -2.38 0.63 -8.44
CA LEU A 199 -1.43 -0.24 -7.72
C LEU A 199 -0.85 -1.34 -8.59
N GLU A 200 -1.61 -1.87 -9.54
CA GLU A 200 -1.13 -2.90 -10.47
C GLU A 200 -0.02 -2.34 -11.36
N ILE A 201 -0.21 -1.13 -11.88
CA ILE A 201 0.78 -0.47 -12.74
C ILE A 201 2.00 -0.03 -11.92
N GLU A 202 1.78 0.51 -10.73
CA GLU A 202 2.85 0.89 -9.80
C GLU A 202 3.71 -0.32 -9.41
N ALA A 203 3.06 -1.45 -9.16
CA ALA A 203 3.76 -2.71 -8.87
C ALA A 203 4.62 -3.15 -10.06
N TRP A 204 4.08 -3.08 -11.29
CA TRP A 204 4.82 -3.40 -12.49
C TRP A 204 6.02 -2.46 -12.69
N LEU A 205 5.80 -1.16 -12.64
CA LEU A 205 6.87 -0.16 -12.80
C LEU A 205 7.98 -0.31 -11.76
N SER A 206 7.62 -0.71 -10.54
CA SER A 206 8.59 -0.96 -9.46
C SER A 206 9.50 -2.19 -9.70
N THR A 207 9.20 -3.03 -10.72
CA THR A 207 10.11 -4.11 -11.13
C THR A 207 11.27 -3.64 -12.00
N HIS A 208 11.19 -2.41 -12.54
CA HIS A 208 12.28 -1.85 -13.32
C HIS A 208 13.48 -1.50 -12.43
N PRO A 209 14.72 -1.93 -12.78
CA PRO A 209 15.89 -1.76 -11.92
C PRO A 209 16.21 -0.30 -11.57
N ASP A 210 15.89 0.64 -12.47
CA ASP A 210 16.19 2.07 -12.31
C ASP A 210 15.07 2.83 -11.58
N VAL A 211 13.91 2.22 -11.36
CA VAL A 211 12.78 2.85 -10.66
C VAL A 211 12.92 2.65 -9.15
N MET A 212 12.92 3.75 -8.41
CA MET A 212 12.89 3.73 -6.94
C MET A 212 11.47 3.75 -6.40
N VAL A 213 10.64 4.69 -6.91
CA VAL A 213 9.22 4.82 -6.54
C VAL A 213 8.42 5.18 -7.79
N ALA A 214 7.27 4.54 -7.97
CA ALA A 214 6.29 4.91 -8.98
C ALA A 214 4.93 5.19 -8.34
N GLN A 215 4.24 6.23 -8.81
CA GLN A 215 2.86 6.54 -8.48
C GLN A 215 2.06 6.78 -9.74
N VAL A 216 0.85 6.26 -9.77
CA VAL A 216 -0.04 6.32 -10.93
C VAL A 216 -1.33 7.03 -10.56
N VAL A 217 -1.75 7.93 -11.45
CA VAL A 217 -3.04 8.62 -11.36
C VAL A 217 -3.73 8.66 -12.71
N GLY A 218 -5.05 8.80 -12.71
CA GLY A 218 -5.82 9.11 -13.91
C GLY A 218 -5.74 10.59 -14.24
N VAL A 219 -5.48 10.91 -15.49
CA VAL A 219 -5.57 12.28 -16.00
C VAL A 219 -6.58 12.34 -17.14
N PRO A 220 -7.34 13.45 -17.28
CA PRO A 220 -8.40 13.56 -18.26
C PRO A 220 -7.91 13.36 -19.71
N ASP A 221 -8.68 12.64 -20.50
CA ASP A 221 -8.46 12.45 -21.93
C ASP A 221 -9.80 12.61 -22.69
N ALA A 222 -9.78 13.34 -23.79
CA ALA A 222 -11.00 13.66 -24.54
C ALA A 222 -11.70 12.43 -25.17
N ARG A 223 -10.99 11.32 -25.36
CA ARG A 223 -11.50 10.11 -26.01
C ARG A 223 -11.76 8.95 -25.05
N LEU A 224 -10.94 8.85 -24.03
CA LEU A 224 -10.93 7.68 -23.12
C LEU A 224 -11.42 8.01 -21.73
N ASP A 225 -11.94 9.23 -21.51
CA ASP A 225 -12.31 9.80 -20.23
C ASP A 225 -11.05 10.08 -19.38
N GLU A 226 -10.29 9.07 -19.04
CA GLU A 226 -8.98 9.19 -18.39
C GLU A 226 -7.92 8.37 -19.15
N VAL A 227 -6.66 8.75 -18.94
CA VAL A 227 -5.50 7.95 -19.32
C VAL A 227 -4.55 7.82 -18.15
N VAL A 228 -3.73 6.79 -18.19
CA VAL A 228 -2.74 6.50 -17.16
C VAL A 228 -1.60 7.51 -17.22
N ALA A 229 -1.35 8.21 -16.12
CA ALA A 229 -0.16 9.06 -15.91
C ALA A 229 0.71 8.44 -14.81
N ALA A 230 1.96 8.11 -15.17
CA ALA A 230 2.96 7.57 -14.25
C ALA A 230 3.91 8.68 -13.80
N PHE A 231 4.05 8.85 -12.50
CA PHE A 231 5.04 9.70 -11.85
C PHE A 231 6.12 8.80 -11.27
N ILE A 232 7.38 9.06 -11.60
CA ILE A 232 8.49 8.14 -11.32
C ILE A 232 9.65 8.90 -10.66
N GLN A 233 10.14 8.34 -9.58
CA GLN A 233 11.42 8.70 -9.00
C GLN A 233 12.44 7.63 -9.35
N LEU A 234 13.54 8.03 -9.96
CA LEU A 234 14.63 7.14 -10.33
C LEU A 234 15.58 6.90 -9.15
N ARG A 235 16.27 5.78 -9.18
CA ARG A 235 17.36 5.51 -8.25
C ARG A 235 18.53 6.49 -8.50
N PRO A 236 19.36 6.80 -7.49
CA PRO A 236 20.51 7.67 -7.66
C PRO A 236 21.44 7.20 -8.80
N GLY A 237 21.71 8.10 -9.73
CA GLY A 237 22.57 7.82 -10.90
C GLY A 237 21.89 7.12 -12.07
N ALA A 238 20.64 6.70 -11.93
CA ALA A 238 19.86 6.12 -13.04
C ALA A 238 19.35 7.21 -13.99
N THR A 239 19.21 6.84 -15.26
CA THR A 239 18.61 7.66 -16.31
C THR A 239 17.60 6.83 -17.09
N LEU A 240 16.42 7.36 -17.29
CA LEU A 240 15.33 6.69 -17.99
C LEU A 240 14.49 7.75 -18.71
N SER A 241 14.13 7.51 -19.96
CA SER A 241 13.22 8.35 -20.71
C SER A 241 11.77 7.91 -20.55
N ASP A 242 10.83 8.81 -20.83
CA ASP A 242 9.40 8.51 -20.88
C ASP A 242 9.09 7.35 -21.84
N LYS A 243 9.76 7.36 -23.02
CA LYS A 243 9.61 6.28 -24.02
C LYS A 243 10.05 4.93 -23.48
N GLU A 244 11.19 4.83 -22.80
CA GLU A 244 11.68 3.57 -22.23
C GLU A 244 10.74 3.03 -21.14
N VAL A 245 10.10 3.90 -20.34
CA VAL A 245 9.06 3.50 -19.38
C VAL A 245 7.83 2.93 -20.10
N ILE A 246 7.38 3.56 -21.18
CA ILE A 246 6.24 3.10 -21.98
C ILE A 246 6.58 1.76 -22.63
N ASP A 247 7.73 1.66 -23.30
CA ASP A 247 8.21 0.43 -23.95
C ASP A 247 8.34 -0.74 -22.94
N TYR A 248 8.73 -0.45 -21.69
CA TYR A 248 8.79 -1.44 -20.62
C TYR A 248 7.43 -2.02 -20.24
N CYS A 249 6.37 -1.24 -20.41
CA CYS A 249 4.99 -1.65 -20.13
C CYS A 249 4.33 -2.36 -21.34
N GLU A 250 4.71 -2.01 -22.57
CA GLU A 250 4.10 -2.54 -23.79
C GLU A 250 4.24 -4.06 -23.90
N GLY A 251 3.11 -4.73 -24.18
CA GLY A 251 3.06 -6.19 -24.29
C GLY A 251 3.21 -6.97 -22.97
N GLN A 252 3.47 -6.29 -21.87
CA GLN A 252 3.61 -6.89 -20.54
C GLN A 252 2.36 -6.70 -19.69
N ILE A 253 1.69 -5.56 -19.85
CA ILE A 253 0.40 -5.26 -19.22
C ILE A 253 -0.62 -4.94 -20.31
N ALA A 254 -1.91 -4.95 -19.96
CA ALA A 254 -2.97 -4.63 -20.91
C ALA A 254 -2.78 -3.23 -21.51
N SER A 255 -3.05 -3.05 -22.79
CA SER A 255 -2.75 -1.81 -23.52
C SER A 255 -3.40 -0.55 -22.93
N PHE A 256 -4.58 -0.69 -22.33
CA PHE A 256 -5.27 0.41 -21.64
C PHE A 256 -4.64 0.76 -20.28
N LYS A 257 -3.76 -0.08 -19.74
CA LYS A 257 -2.97 0.16 -18.50
C LYS A 257 -1.61 0.80 -18.79
N VAL A 258 -1.15 0.80 -20.04
CA VAL A 258 0.14 1.39 -20.41
C VAL A 258 0.10 2.89 -20.21
N PRO A 259 1.05 3.50 -19.46
CA PRO A 259 1.09 4.93 -19.26
C PRO A 259 1.18 5.70 -20.57
N ARG A 260 0.34 6.72 -20.73
CA ARG A 260 0.42 7.66 -21.84
C ARG A 260 1.14 8.95 -21.47
N VAL A 261 1.30 9.16 -20.20
CA VAL A 261 2.03 10.29 -19.63
C VAL A 261 3.02 9.75 -18.63
N VAL A 262 4.28 10.18 -18.75
CA VAL A 262 5.34 9.89 -17.78
C VAL A 262 5.94 11.21 -17.30
N ARG A 263 6.18 11.32 -15.99
CA ARG A 263 6.84 12.45 -15.35
C ARG A 263 7.86 11.94 -14.35
N PHE A 264 9.05 12.48 -14.40
CA PHE A 264 10.10 12.18 -13.42
C PHE A 264 10.09 13.24 -12.31
N LEU A 265 10.15 12.78 -11.07
CA LEU A 265 10.16 13.63 -9.88
C LEU A 265 11.40 13.32 -9.03
N ASN A 266 11.97 14.37 -8.45
CA ASN A 266 13.02 14.24 -7.45
C ASN A 266 12.45 14.24 -6.02
N GLU A 267 11.28 14.88 -5.84
CA GLU A 267 10.60 15.02 -4.56
C GLU A 267 9.10 14.75 -4.73
N TRP A 268 8.49 14.12 -3.72
CA TRP A 268 7.08 13.80 -3.71
C TRP A 268 6.26 14.83 -2.92
N PRO A 269 5.05 15.18 -3.37
CA PRO A 269 4.12 15.91 -2.53
C PRO A 269 3.65 14.99 -1.40
N MET A 270 4.12 15.26 -0.19
CA MET A 270 3.84 14.44 0.98
C MET A 270 2.78 15.09 1.88
N SER A 271 1.84 14.30 2.41
CA SER A 271 1.30 14.53 3.75
C SER A 271 2.34 14.02 4.77
N ALA A 272 2.04 13.96 6.05
CA ALA A 272 3.03 13.55 7.05
C ALA A 272 3.84 12.29 6.64
N THR A 273 3.18 11.27 6.05
CA THR A 273 3.82 9.98 5.71
C THR A 273 3.37 9.39 4.37
N LYS A 274 2.43 10.03 3.66
CA LYS A 274 1.82 9.48 2.43
C LYS A 274 1.99 10.44 1.26
N ILE A 275 2.29 9.88 0.09
CA ILE A 275 2.29 10.62 -1.18
C ILE A 275 0.85 11.05 -1.50
N GLN A 276 0.68 12.33 -1.80
CA GLN A 276 -0.62 12.95 -2.12
C GLN A 276 -0.93 12.83 -3.62
N LYS A 277 -1.59 11.76 -4.02
CA LYS A 277 -1.98 11.51 -5.43
C LYS A 277 -2.84 12.63 -6.02
N SER A 278 -3.70 13.26 -5.22
CA SER A 278 -4.50 14.41 -5.67
C SER A 278 -3.64 15.57 -6.15
N VAL A 279 -2.54 15.86 -5.43
CA VAL A 279 -1.59 16.91 -5.81
C VAL A 279 -0.86 16.54 -7.11
N LEU A 280 -0.49 15.28 -7.32
CA LEU A 280 0.10 14.83 -8.58
C LEU A 280 -0.86 15.04 -9.75
N ARG A 281 -2.14 14.72 -9.57
CA ARG A 281 -3.17 14.98 -10.59
C ARG A 281 -3.34 16.47 -10.89
N GLU A 282 -3.39 17.31 -9.86
CA GLU A 282 -3.48 18.78 -10.00
C GLU A 282 -2.25 19.37 -10.70
N GLN A 283 -1.06 18.91 -10.38
CA GLN A 283 0.18 19.35 -11.04
C GLN A 283 0.19 19.06 -12.54
N PHE A 284 -0.41 17.95 -12.96
CA PHE A 284 -0.59 17.64 -14.36
C PHE A 284 -1.53 18.65 -15.05
N LEU A 285 -2.64 19.01 -14.40
CA LEU A 285 -3.65 19.92 -14.95
C LEU A 285 -3.16 21.36 -15.05
N THR A 286 -2.26 21.78 -14.14
CA THR A 286 -1.76 23.16 -14.07
C THR A 286 -0.50 23.43 -14.89
N LYS A 287 0.23 22.37 -15.29
CA LYS A 287 1.39 22.46 -16.18
C LYS A 287 1.17 21.54 -17.39
N PRO A 288 0.35 21.93 -18.37
CA PRO A 288 0.33 21.22 -19.63
C PRO A 288 1.72 21.29 -20.27
N THR A 289 2.14 20.18 -20.90
CA THR A 289 3.38 20.02 -21.68
C THR A 289 3.59 21.09 -22.72
#